data_171901a1e2dfc20eba32ee72b24d51f9
#
_entry.id   171901a1e2dfc20eba32ee72b24d51f9
#
_cell.length_a   1.000
_cell.length_b   1.000
_cell.length_c   1.000
_cell.angle_alpha   90.00
_cell.angle_beta   90.00
_cell.angle_gamma   90.00
#
_symmetry.space_group_name_H-M   'P 1'
#
loop_
_entity.id
_entity.type
_entity.pdbx_description
1 polymer ?
#
loop_
_entity_poly.entity_id
_entity_poly.type
_entity_poly.pdbx_seq_one_letter_code
_entity_poly.pdbx_strand_id
1 'polypeptide(L)'
;MKITDIDKEIKKKIVSDRQKEYGDYQYNFTILAELFTLILAPNLKKKLRPYQVGQIMMTLKLFRSTKGYKADNYHDLSIYNDMTFDLHKKDIDKRDKNG
;
A
#
# COMPACT_ATOMS: atom_id res chain seq x y z
N MET A 1 -29.72 -8.11 0.74
CA MET A 1 -28.27 -7.99 0.50
C MET A 1 -27.53 -7.85 1.82
N LYS A 2 -26.50 -8.64 2.02
CA LYS A 2 -25.70 -8.58 3.25
C LYS A 2 -24.74 -7.39 3.18
N ILE A 3 -24.44 -6.81 4.33
CA ILE A 3 -23.49 -5.68 4.43
C ILE A 3 -22.15 -6.07 3.81
N THR A 4 -21.70 -7.33 3.98
CA THR A 4 -20.45 -7.83 3.41
C THR A 4 -20.41 -7.78 1.89
N ASP A 5 -21.57 -7.97 1.22
CA ASP A 5 -21.65 -7.91 -0.24
C ASP A 5 -21.50 -6.48 -0.73
N ILE A 6 -22.10 -5.52 -0.02
CA ILE A 6 -21.97 -4.09 -0.32
C ILE A 6 -20.50 -3.67 -0.19
N ASP A 7 -19.83 -4.10 0.88
CA ASP A 7 -18.43 -3.78 1.12
C ASP A 7 -17.52 -4.33 0.02
N LYS A 8 -17.79 -5.55 -0.47
CA LYS A 8 -17.03 -6.15 -1.55
C LYS A 8 -17.17 -5.36 -2.85
N GLU A 9 -18.38 -4.91 -3.16
CA GLU A 9 -18.61 -4.12 -4.37
C GLU A 9 -17.94 -2.76 -4.31
N ILE A 10 -18.01 -2.09 -3.15
CA ILE A 10 -17.33 -0.81 -2.94
C ILE A 10 -15.83 -0.99 -3.09
N LYS A 11 -15.25 -2.04 -2.51
CA LYS A 11 -13.83 -2.33 -2.63
C LYS A 11 -13.43 -2.54 -4.10
N LYS A 12 -14.21 -3.30 -4.86
CA LYS A 12 -13.94 -3.53 -6.29
C LYS A 12 -13.93 -2.22 -7.07
N LYS A 13 -14.88 -1.34 -6.79
CA LYS A 13 -14.95 -0.03 -7.45
C LYS A 13 -13.72 0.80 -7.14
N ILE A 14 -13.31 0.87 -5.87
CA ILE A 14 -12.14 1.64 -5.44
C ILE A 14 -10.89 1.10 -6.12
N VAL A 15 -10.70 -0.21 -6.16
CA VAL A 15 -9.55 -0.83 -6.83
C VAL A 15 -9.53 -0.46 -8.30
N SER A 16 -10.66 -0.60 -8.99
CA SER A 16 -10.77 -0.28 -10.41
C SER A 16 -10.45 1.18 -10.69
N ASP A 17 -11.03 2.10 -9.89
CA ASP A 17 -10.81 3.53 -10.06
C ASP A 17 -9.35 3.90 -9.83
N ARG A 18 -8.72 3.33 -8.80
CA ARG A 18 -7.31 3.61 -8.49
C ARG A 18 -6.38 3.05 -9.54
N GLN A 19 -6.67 1.87 -10.10
CA GLN A 19 -5.86 1.32 -11.18
C GLN A 19 -5.90 2.21 -12.42
N LYS A 20 -7.06 2.79 -12.72
CA LYS A 20 -7.18 3.74 -13.83
C LYS A 20 -6.42 5.04 -13.55
N GLU A 21 -6.46 5.50 -12.30
CA GLU A 21 -5.91 6.78 -11.90
C GLU A 21 -4.40 6.73 -11.71
N TYR A 22 -3.89 5.66 -11.08
CA TYR A 22 -2.49 5.58 -10.67
C TYR A 22 -1.65 4.59 -11.48
N GLY A 23 -2.28 3.82 -12.37
CA GLY A 23 -1.57 2.83 -13.19
C GLY A 23 -1.01 1.67 -12.36
N ASP A 24 0.21 1.24 -12.69
CA ASP A 24 0.85 0.11 -12.02
C ASP A 24 1.35 0.49 -10.63
N TYR A 25 0.74 -0.09 -9.59
CA TYR A 25 1.13 0.20 -8.22
C TYR A 25 2.57 -0.24 -7.91
N GLN A 26 3.07 -1.28 -8.56
CA GLN A 26 4.45 -1.75 -8.36
C GLN A 26 5.44 -0.68 -8.80
N TYR A 27 5.23 -0.08 -9.97
CA TYR A 27 6.05 1.03 -10.46
C TYR A 27 5.95 2.23 -9.53
N ASN A 28 4.73 2.62 -9.17
CA ASN A 28 4.49 3.78 -8.33
C ASN A 28 5.14 3.63 -6.95
N PHE A 29 5.02 2.46 -6.33
CA PHE A 29 5.62 2.21 -5.02
C PHE A 29 7.14 2.19 -5.09
N THR A 30 7.69 1.70 -6.20
CA THR A 30 9.15 1.72 -6.42
C THR A 30 9.66 3.16 -6.48
N ILE A 31 9.00 4.02 -7.25
CA ILE A 31 9.38 5.44 -7.35
C ILE A 31 9.23 6.14 -6.00
N LEU A 32 8.12 5.89 -5.29
CA LEU A 32 7.90 6.48 -3.98
C LEU A 32 8.96 6.03 -2.98
N ALA A 33 9.38 4.77 -3.02
CA ALA A 33 10.45 4.27 -2.15
C ALA A 33 11.76 5.03 -2.40
N GLU A 34 12.07 5.31 -3.66
CA GLU A 34 13.26 6.08 -4.01
C GLU A 34 13.16 7.53 -3.52
N LEU A 35 12.01 8.17 -3.73
CA LEU A 35 11.81 9.55 -3.29
C LEU A 35 11.85 9.66 -1.76
N PHE A 36 11.20 8.75 -1.04
CA PHE A 36 11.24 8.73 0.42
C PHE A 36 12.65 8.48 0.92
N THR A 37 13.40 7.61 0.26
CA THR A 37 14.79 7.33 0.61
C THR A 37 15.63 8.61 0.49
N LEU A 38 15.45 9.38 -0.57
CA LEU A 38 16.16 10.65 -0.75
C LEU A 38 15.83 11.64 0.35
N ILE A 39 14.54 11.78 0.67
CA ILE A 39 14.09 12.72 1.70
C ILE A 39 14.64 12.34 3.08
N LEU A 40 14.65 11.05 3.39
CA LEU A 40 15.01 10.54 4.70
C LEU A 40 16.48 10.10 4.80
N ALA A 41 17.24 10.27 3.72
CA ALA A 41 18.61 9.74 3.61
C ALA A 41 19.49 10.04 4.84
N PRO A 42 19.46 11.25 5.44
CA PRO A 42 20.31 11.52 6.60
C PRO A 42 20.00 10.63 7.82
N ASN A 43 18.81 10.04 7.88
CA ASN A 43 18.36 9.24 9.01
C ASN A 43 18.23 7.75 8.69
N LEU A 44 18.54 7.34 7.46
CA LEU A 44 18.39 5.95 7.03
C LEU A 44 19.73 5.26 6.91
N LYS A 45 19.79 4.01 7.34
CA LYS A 45 20.95 3.14 7.11
C LYS A 45 20.89 2.45 5.77
N LYS A 46 19.71 2.18 5.28
CA LYS A 46 19.47 1.46 4.02
C LYS A 46 18.33 2.10 3.24
N LYS A 47 18.34 1.87 1.93
CA LYS A 47 17.27 2.31 1.04
C LYS A 47 15.94 1.67 1.42
N LEU A 48 14.86 2.45 1.34
CA LEU A 48 13.50 1.91 1.54
C LEU A 48 13.12 0.97 0.40
N ARG A 49 12.34 -0.04 0.74
CA ARG A 49 11.83 -1.02 -0.20
C ARG A 49 10.38 -0.69 -0.58
N PRO A 50 9.92 -1.11 -1.78
CA PRO A 50 8.55 -0.80 -2.20
C PRO A 50 7.48 -1.25 -1.20
N TYR A 51 7.62 -2.44 -0.58
CA TYR A 51 6.62 -2.90 0.39
C TYR A 51 6.56 -2.01 1.62
N GLN A 52 7.66 -1.33 1.95
CA GLN A 52 7.68 -0.41 3.08
C GLN A 52 6.85 0.84 2.82
N VAL A 53 6.77 1.27 1.56
CA VAL A 53 5.84 2.34 1.16
C VAL A 53 4.41 1.90 1.46
N GLY A 54 4.05 0.66 1.13
CA GLY A 54 2.74 0.11 1.46
C GLY A 54 2.46 0.15 2.95
N GLN A 55 3.43 -0.24 3.78
CA GLN A 55 3.29 -0.20 5.23
C GLN A 55 3.09 1.23 5.75
N ILE A 56 3.79 2.19 5.16
CA ILE A 56 3.62 3.62 5.50
C ILE A 56 2.20 4.07 5.16
N MET A 57 1.71 3.72 3.97
CA MET A 57 0.36 4.11 3.55
C MET A 57 -0.71 3.47 4.43
N MET A 58 -0.52 2.21 4.84
CA MET A 58 -1.44 1.54 5.77
C MET A 58 -1.47 2.26 7.11
N THR A 59 -0.31 2.65 7.62
CA THR A 59 -0.21 3.41 8.86
C THR A 59 -0.96 4.72 8.77
N LEU A 60 -0.84 5.42 7.64
CA LEU A 60 -1.55 6.68 7.42
C LEU A 60 -3.07 6.49 7.45
N LYS A 61 -3.56 5.41 6.83
CA LYS A 61 -5.00 5.12 6.82
C LYS A 61 -5.51 4.76 8.22
N LEU A 62 -4.73 3.99 8.98
CA LEU A 62 -5.05 3.69 10.37
C LEU A 62 -5.11 4.98 11.20
N PHE A 63 -4.13 5.85 11.03
CA PHE A 63 -4.10 7.12 11.75
C PHE A 63 -5.35 7.95 11.43
N ARG A 64 -5.73 8.04 10.17
CA ARG A 64 -6.93 8.78 9.77
C ARG A 64 -8.20 8.20 10.39
N SER A 65 -8.26 6.87 10.58
CA SER A 65 -9.42 6.23 11.18
C SER A 65 -9.61 6.61 12.64
N THR A 66 -8.56 7.07 13.33
CA THR A 66 -8.69 7.53 14.72
C THR A 66 -9.42 8.85 14.85
N LYS A 67 -9.56 9.59 13.74
CA LYS A 67 -10.26 10.88 13.72
C LYS A 67 -11.78 10.73 13.55
N GLY A 68 -12.24 9.53 13.24
CA GLY A 68 -13.65 9.21 13.08
C GLY A 68 -13.85 8.10 12.07
N TYR A 69 -15.02 7.51 12.09
CA TYR A 69 -15.34 6.41 11.18
C TYR A 69 -15.58 6.95 9.77
N LYS A 70 -14.85 6.38 8.81
CA LYS A 70 -15.10 6.51 7.38
C LYS A 70 -14.81 5.17 6.74
N ALA A 71 -15.80 4.59 6.06
CA ALA A 71 -15.65 3.29 5.41
C ALA A 71 -14.46 3.28 4.43
N ASP A 72 -14.23 4.40 3.73
CA ASP A 72 -13.15 4.51 2.75
C ASP A 72 -11.77 4.25 3.36
N ASN A 73 -11.54 4.65 4.64
CA ASN A 73 -10.26 4.38 5.29
C ASN A 73 -10.00 2.88 5.40
N TYR A 74 -11.03 2.11 5.74
CA TYR A 74 -10.88 0.65 5.87
C TYR A 74 -10.79 -0.03 4.52
N HIS A 75 -11.52 0.45 3.51
CA HIS A 75 -11.41 -0.07 2.16
C HIS A 75 -10.02 0.20 1.58
N ASP A 76 -9.51 1.41 1.73
CA ASP A 76 -8.16 1.77 1.31
C ASP A 76 -7.11 0.92 2.02
N LEU A 77 -7.27 0.74 3.34
CA LEU A 77 -6.35 -0.07 4.12
C LEU A 77 -6.29 -1.51 3.59
N SER A 78 -7.45 -2.08 3.27
CA SER A 78 -7.55 -3.42 2.72
C SER A 78 -6.83 -3.54 1.37
N ILE A 79 -6.99 -2.54 0.50
CA ILE A 79 -6.35 -2.50 -0.81
C ILE A 79 -4.83 -2.39 -0.64
N TYR A 80 -4.36 -1.48 0.21
CA TYR A 80 -2.93 -1.35 0.48
C TYR A 80 -2.35 -2.61 1.11
N ASN A 81 -3.14 -3.29 1.95
CA ASN A 81 -2.69 -4.56 2.53
C ASN A 81 -2.44 -5.61 1.44
N ASP A 82 -3.35 -5.73 0.49
CA ASP A 82 -3.21 -6.71 -0.60
C ASP A 82 -1.96 -6.40 -1.45
N MET A 83 -1.76 -5.13 -1.81
CA MET A 83 -0.61 -4.72 -2.59
C MET A 83 0.70 -4.88 -1.83
N THR A 84 0.69 -4.53 -0.55
CA THR A 84 1.86 -4.65 0.31
C THR A 84 2.27 -6.11 0.50
N PHE A 85 1.28 -6.98 0.69
CA PHE A 85 1.53 -8.43 0.79
C PHE A 85 2.24 -8.94 -0.47
N ASP A 86 1.75 -8.56 -1.64
CA ASP A 86 2.34 -8.96 -2.92
C ASP A 86 3.79 -8.48 -3.04
N LEU A 87 4.01 -7.19 -2.77
CA LEU A 87 5.34 -6.60 -2.88
C LEU A 87 6.31 -7.17 -1.85
N HIS A 88 5.85 -7.43 -0.64
CA HIS A 88 6.69 -7.98 0.42
C HIS A 88 7.10 -9.42 0.09
N LYS A 89 6.15 -10.21 -0.41
CA LYS A 89 6.44 -11.58 -0.83
C LYS A 89 7.46 -11.61 -1.96
N LYS A 90 7.31 -10.75 -2.96
CA LYS A 90 8.27 -10.64 -4.07
C LYS A 90 9.65 -10.22 -3.57
N ASP A 91 9.71 -9.33 -2.61
CA ASP A 91 10.97 -8.87 -2.04
C ASP A 91 11.70 -10.01 -1.32
N ILE A 92 10.97 -10.81 -0.53
CA ILE A 92 11.55 -11.96 0.17
C ILE A 92 12.01 -13.02 -0.82
N ASP A 93 11.19 -13.34 -1.82
CA ASP A 93 11.56 -14.33 -2.85
C ASP A 93 12.83 -13.91 -3.58
N LYS A 94 12.96 -12.63 -3.88
CA LYS A 94 14.12 -12.07 -4.55
C LYS A 94 15.37 -12.16 -3.68
N ARG A 95 15.25 -11.88 -2.37
CA ARG A 95 16.36 -12.01 -1.42
C ARG A 95 16.82 -13.45 -1.30
N ASP A 96 15.89 -14.39 -1.22
CA ASP A 96 16.20 -15.81 -1.10
C ASP A 96 16.98 -16.31 -2.33
N LYS A 97 16.64 -15.83 -3.52
CA LYS A 97 17.34 -16.18 -4.75
C LYS A 97 18.75 -15.60 -4.78
N ASN A 98 18.97 -14.46 -4.18
CA ASN A 98 20.25 -13.74 -4.20
C ASN A 98 21.07 -13.95 -2.93
N GLY A 99 20.50 -14.58 -1.96
CA GLY A 99 21.14 -14.83 -0.68
C GLY A 99 21.58 -16.22 -0.48
#